data_86b9d0163f3725303ebcb49c47ef92bc
#
_entry.id   86b9d0163f3725303ebcb49c47ef92bc
#
_cell.length_a   1.000
_cell.length_b   1.000
_cell.length_c   1.000
_cell.angle_alpha   90.00
_cell.angle_beta   90.00
_cell.angle_gamma   90.00
#
_symmetry.space_group_name_H-M   'P 1'
#
loop_
_entity.id
_entity.type
_entity.pdbx_description
1 polymer ?
#
loop_
_entity_poly.entity_id
_entity_poly.type
_entity_poly.pdbx_seq_one_letter_code
_entity_poly.pdbx_strand_id
1 'polypeptide(L)'
;MNGPLVTIGVPVYQGQDDLPTTLECLRTQSYSNLDVLISVDAADRTSAQACEPFLRGDPRFRMQIQPSRLGWAGNTDWTMRERRGAFYIFQQHDDQVSPTYVADLVEAALRYPDAAICYAEVQSSGVTSQIMRGVPLLGDPVERVLTCLRFMDHAAFRGLIRGTALARTSGLLLSDFDPFDSYGTEMRFLMELSLLGEFRLVPGPIYYKRLHGANLYLKREKWPAHKKQLAWACLCAWVVEVVVSAGRSQAERLRMFDMVLDRFLVPNNPWKWLRDPVRRLARSRSRALHPIRVLVDWLKSNDPLVRSVSERWMLYETTDPKQREALLRIVFDRLKAAGRFDPAASLNSTWETLEEEANRRFVEA
;
A
#
# COMPACT_ATOMS: atom_id res chain seq x y z
N MET A 1 -25.72 23.50 11.01
CA MET A 1 -24.24 23.70 11.07
C MET A 1 -23.65 22.81 9.99
N ASN A 2 -22.83 23.34 9.11
CA ASN A 2 -22.12 22.50 8.16
C ASN A 2 -21.14 21.62 8.95
N GLY A 3 -21.17 20.30 8.74
CA GLY A 3 -20.23 19.38 9.35
C GLY A 3 -18.78 19.66 8.92
N PRO A 4 -17.78 18.89 9.39
CA PRO A 4 -16.36 19.08 9.06
C PRO A 4 -16.09 18.97 7.56
N LEU A 5 -15.16 19.76 7.05
CA LEU A 5 -14.74 19.71 5.64
C LEU A 5 -14.11 18.36 5.32
N VAL A 6 -14.53 17.74 4.21
CA VAL A 6 -13.97 16.50 3.68
C VAL A 6 -13.28 16.81 2.35
N THR A 7 -11.98 16.55 2.26
CA THR A 7 -11.29 16.56 0.96
C THR A 7 -11.41 15.19 0.32
N ILE A 8 -11.90 15.15 -0.92
CA ILE A 8 -11.93 13.95 -1.76
C ILE A 8 -10.85 14.11 -2.82
N GLY A 9 -9.77 13.31 -2.70
CA GLY A 9 -8.68 13.30 -3.67
C GLY A 9 -8.98 12.36 -4.83
N VAL A 10 -8.98 12.91 -6.05
CA VAL A 10 -9.24 12.18 -7.30
C VAL A 10 -7.99 12.22 -8.17
N PRO A 11 -7.05 11.24 -8.06
CA PRO A 11 -5.93 11.14 -8.97
C PRO A 11 -6.40 10.62 -10.33
N VAL A 12 -6.00 11.28 -11.40
CA VAL A 12 -6.47 11.02 -12.77
C VAL A 12 -5.29 10.79 -13.71
N TYR A 13 -5.40 9.76 -14.54
CA TYR A 13 -4.53 9.54 -15.68
C TYR A 13 -5.26 8.73 -16.74
N GLN A 14 -5.42 9.30 -17.96
CA GLN A 14 -6.17 8.70 -19.07
C GLN A 14 -7.61 8.30 -18.66
N GLY A 15 -8.26 9.19 -17.91
CA GLY A 15 -9.57 8.93 -17.30
C GLY A 15 -10.73 9.63 -18.00
N GLN A 16 -10.54 10.27 -19.17
CA GLN A 16 -11.52 11.13 -19.83
C GLN A 16 -12.90 10.48 -20.04
N ASP A 17 -12.96 9.17 -20.20
CA ASP A 17 -14.20 8.44 -20.50
C ASP A 17 -15.04 8.15 -19.23
N ASP A 18 -14.39 7.89 -18.12
CA ASP A 18 -15.04 7.48 -16.86
C ASP A 18 -15.18 8.63 -15.85
N LEU A 19 -14.22 9.55 -15.87
CA LEU A 19 -14.10 10.67 -14.92
C LEU A 19 -15.37 11.53 -14.82
N PRO A 20 -16.08 11.91 -15.90
CA PRO A 20 -17.30 12.69 -15.79
C PRO A 20 -18.37 12.01 -14.92
N THR A 21 -18.52 10.70 -15.05
CA THR A 21 -19.47 9.91 -14.24
C THR A 21 -19.07 9.89 -12.77
N THR A 22 -17.78 9.74 -12.48
CA THR A 22 -17.25 9.81 -11.11
C THR A 22 -17.45 11.19 -10.50
N LEU A 23 -17.12 12.27 -11.23
CA LEU A 23 -17.29 13.64 -10.73
C LEU A 23 -18.77 14.00 -10.52
N GLU A 24 -19.68 13.54 -11.38
CA GLU A 24 -21.11 13.70 -11.17
C GLU A 24 -21.61 12.98 -9.91
N CYS A 25 -21.12 11.77 -9.68
CA CYS A 25 -21.41 11.03 -8.47
C CYS A 25 -20.94 11.78 -7.19
N LEU A 26 -19.79 12.46 -7.25
CA LEU A 26 -19.30 13.30 -6.15
C LEU A 26 -20.08 14.61 -6.00
N ARG A 27 -20.51 15.21 -7.12
CA ARG A 27 -21.31 16.43 -7.13
C ARG A 27 -22.66 16.26 -6.47
N THR A 28 -23.25 15.07 -6.62
CA THR A 28 -24.60 14.71 -6.12
C THR A 28 -24.60 14.08 -4.73
N GLN A 29 -23.45 14.03 -4.04
CA GLN A 29 -23.40 13.56 -2.66
C GLN A 29 -24.29 14.39 -1.73
N SER A 30 -24.98 13.71 -0.82
CA SER A 30 -25.86 14.36 0.18
C SER A 30 -25.08 15.23 1.18
N TYR A 31 -23.80 14.95 1.38
CA TYR A 31 -22.93 15.78 2.20
C TYR A 31 -22.38 16.96 1.40
N SER A 32 -22.66 18.18 1.85
CA SER A 32 -22.38 19.40 1.08
C SER A 32 -21.00 20.01 1.32
N ASN A 33 -20.40 19.82 2.51
CA ASN A 33 -19.12 20.45 2.87
C ASN A 33 -17.91 19.65 2.33
N LEU A 34 -17.75 19.69 1.01
CA LEU A 34 -16.75 18.96 0.24
C LEU A 34 -15.69 19.90 -0.37
N ASP A 35 -14.48 19.36 -0.50
CA ASP A 35 -13.37 19.90 -1.28
C ASP A 35 -12.89 18.78 -2.22
N VAL A 36 -13.39 18.77 -3.47
CA VAL A 36 -13.02 17.75 -4.46
C VAL A 36 -11.76 18.18 -5.19
N LEU A 37 -10.63 17.56 -4.84
CA LEU A 37 -9.32 17.85 -5.40
C LEU A 37 -8.98 16.85 -6.51
N ILE A 38 -9.06 17.31 -7.74
CA ILE A 38 -8.70 16.54 -8.93
C ILE A 38 -7.21 16.78 -9.21
N SER A 39 -6.42 15.70 -9.29
CA SER A 39 -5.02 15.78 -9.68
C SER A 39 -4.79 15.02 -10.97
N VAL A 40 -4.62 15.75 -12.06
CA VAL A 40 -4.40 15.19 -13.40
C VAL A 40 -2.91 14.94 -13.60
N ASP A 41 -2.54 13.68 -13.78
CA ASP A 41 -1.14 13.26 -13.91
C ASP A 41 -0.59 13.66 -15.30
N ALA A 42 0.60 14.19 -15.31
CA ALA A 42 1.40 14.76 -16.39
C ALA A 42 0.73 14.96 -17.75
N ALA A 43 0.47 16.21 -18.09
CA ALA A 43 0.09 16.66 -19.45
C ALA A 43 -1.13 15.94 -20.10
N ASP A 44 -1.92 15.24 -19.30
CA ASP A 44 -3.15 14.58 -19.76
C ASP A 44 -4.25 15.62 -19.99
N ARG A 45 -4.13 16.38 -21.10
CA ARG A 45 -5.05 17.46 -21.46
C ARG A 45 -6.47 16.97 -21.67
N THR A 46 -6.65 15.74 -22.13
CA THR A 46 -7.98 15.19 -22.44
C THR A 46 -8.76 14.97 -21.15
N SER A 47 -8.15 14.37 -20.14
CA SER A 47 -8.77 14.25 -18.82
C SER A 47 -8.98 15.62 -18.15
N ALA A 48 -8.06 16.57 -18.32
CA ALA A 48 -8.22 17.92 -17.78
C ALA A 48 -9.43 18.64 -18.41
N GLN A 49 -9.62 18.53 -19.73
CA GLN A 49 -10.79 19.09 -20.42
C GLN A 49 -12.11 18.49 -19.92
N ALA A 50 -12.14 17.18 -19.63
CA ALA A 50 -13.32 16.51 -19.08
C ALA A 50 -13.73 17.04 -17.69
N CYS A 51 -12.81 17.66 -16.95
CA CYS A 51 -13.10 18.27 -15.64
C CYS A 51 -13.73 19.68 -15.74
N GLU A 52 -13.53 20.39 -16.85
CA GLU A 52 -13.92 21.81 -16.96
C GLU A 52 -15.38 22.12 -16.62
N PRO A 53 -16.39 21.29 -17.01
CA PRO A 53 -17.78 21.58 -16.67
C PRO A 53 -18.01 21.61 -15.14
N PHE A 54 -17.32 20.74 -14.40
CA PHE A 54 -17.44 20.64 -12.94
C PHE A 54 -16.76 21.84 -12.26
N LEU A 55 -15.57 22.23 -12.73
CA LEU A 55 -14.83 23.37 -12.19
C LEU A 55 -15.59 24.71 -12.37
N ARG A 56 -16.29 24.87 -13.48
CA ARG A 56 -17.11 26.06 -13.74
C ARG A 56 -18.45 26.05 -13.02
N GLY A 57 -18.99 24.84 -12.78
CA GLY A 57 -20.36 24.68 -12.27
C GLY A 57 -20.46 24.55 -10.75
N ASP A 58 -19.37 24.22 -10.08
CA ASP A 58 -19.41 23.92 -8.64
C ASP A 58 -18.09 24.33 -7.94
N PRO A 59 -18.12 25.30 -7.02
CA PRO A 59 -16.93 25.82 -6.35
C PRO A 59 -16.24 24.80 -5.40
N ARG A 60 -16.89 23.66 -5.13
CA ARG A 60 -16.29 22.57 -4.35
C ARG A 60 -15.20 21.82 -5.11
N PHE A 61 -15.16 21.93 -6.45
CA PHE A 61 -14.20 21.27 -7.31
C PHE A 61 -13.01 22.17 -7.59
N ARG A 62 -11.81 21.64 -7.42
CA ARG A 62 -10.55 22.27 -7.83
C ARG A 62 -9.65 21.26 -8.51
N MET A 63 -8.82 21.71 -9.42
CA MET A 63 -7.94 20.85 -10.21
C MET A 63 -6.50 21.36 -10.20
N GLN A 64 -5.56 20.42 -10.20
CA GLN A 64 -4.15 20.63 -10.49
C GLN A 64 -3.73 19.70 -11.62
N ILE A 65 -3.07 20.24 -12.62
CA ILE A 65 -2.36 19.44 -13.63
C ILE A 65 -0.91 19.34 -13.17
N GLN A 66 -0.43 18.11 -13.01
CA GLN A 66 0.93 17.85 -12.54
C GLN A 66 1.95 18.15 -13.65
N PRO A 67 3.10 18.77 -13.33
CA PRO A 67 4.10 19.13 -14.34
C PRO A 67 4.83 17.89 -14.91
N SER A 68 4.87 16.79 -14.15
CA SER A 68 5.48 15.53 -14.53
C SER A 68 4.63 14.37 -14.07
N ARG A 69 4.91 13.16 -14.59
CA ARG A 69 4.19 11.96 -14.20
C ARG A 69 4.56 11.53 -12.79
N LEU A 70 3.57 11.49 -11.90
CA LEU A 70 3.72 11.04 -10.52
C LEU A 70 3.39 9.54 -10.35
N GLY A 71 2.66 8.94 -11.29
CA GLY A 71 2.07 7.62 -11.14
C GLY A 71 0.92 7.61 -10.12
N TRP A 72 0.24 6.49 -9.98
CA TRP A 72 -0.98 6.44 -9.16
C TRP A 72 -0.71 6.73 -7.68
N ALA A 73 0.36 6.17 -7.11
CA ALA A 73 0.67 6.36 -5.69
C ALA A 73 1.17 7.78 -5.42
N GLY A 74 2.08 8.30 -6.25
CA GLY A 74 2.58 9.68 -6.11
C GLY A 74 1.48 10.71 -6.31
N ASN A 75 0.61 10.49 -7.30
CA ASN A 75 -0.52 11.38 -7.56
C ASN A 75 -1.56 11.35 -6.43
N THR A 76 -1.82 10.16 -5.86
CA THR A 76 -2.67 10.02 -4.68
C THR A 76 -2.04 10.68 -3.46
N ASP A 77 -0.76 10.43 -3.19
CA ASP A 77 -0.02 11.01 -2.07
C ASP A 77 0.00 12.55 -2.14
N TRP A 78 0.13 13.09 -3.34
CA TRP A 78 0.02 14.53 -3.56
C TRP A 78 -1.37 15.06 -3.13
N THR A 79 -2.46 14.38 -3.50
CA THR A 79 -3.81 14.80 -3.07
C THR A 79 -4.02 14.69 -1.55
N MET A 80 -3.37 13.70 -0.91
CA MET A 80 -3.37 13.56 0.55
C MET A 80 -2.67 14.74 1.24
N ARG A 81 -1.56 15.21 0.69
CA ARG A 81 -0.79 16.36 1.23
C ARG A 81 -1.50 17.67 1.03
N GLU A 82 -2.13 17.87 -0.12
CA GLU A 82 -2.83 19.11 -0.50
C GLU A 82 -4.27 19.18 0.02
N ARG A 83 -4.68 18.23 0.88
CA ARG A 83 -6.00 18.26 1.51
C ARG A 83 -6.20 19.51 2.37
N ARG A 84 -7.42 20.02 2.38
CA ARG A 84 -7.88 21.12 3.23
C ARG A 84 -8.79 20.65 4.36
N GLY A 85 -9.43 19.47 4.14
CA GLY A 85 -10.42 18.91 5.04
C GLY A 85 -9.85 18.33 6.33
N ALA A 86 -10.68 18.30 7.37
CA ALA A 86 -10.43 17.53 8.58
C ALA A 86 -10.39 16.01 8.31
N PHE A 87 -11.03 15.60 7.22
CA PHE A 87 -11.04 14.25 6.71
C PHE A 87 -10.61 14.18 5.26
N TYR A 88 -10.17 13.00 4.84
CA TYR A 88 -9.75 12.73 3.48
C TYR A 88 -10.37 11.41 2.98
N ILE A 89 -10.82 11.40 1.72
CA ILE A 89 -11.25 10.19 0.99
C ILE A 89 -10.40 10.07 -0.27
N PHE A 90 -9.90 8.87 -0.55
CA PHE A 90 -9.36 8.52 -1.86
C PHE A 90 -10.46 8.02 -2.78
N GLN A 91 -10.64 8.66 -3.92
CA GLN A 91 -11.60 8.28 -4.95
C GLN A 91 -10.87 7.98 -6.27
N GLN A 92 -11.00 6.77 -6.77
CA GLN A 92 -10.51 6.45 -8.13
C GLN A 92 -11.40 7.13 -9.17
N HIS A 93 -10.79 7.56 -10.27
CA HIS A 93 -11.47 8.32 -11.34
C HIS A 93 -12.46 7.49 -12.16
N ASP A 94 -12.50 6.18 -11.97
CA ASP A 94 -13.35 5.19 -12.66
C ASP A 94 -14.33 4.47 -11.73
N ASP A 95 -14.35 4.83 -10.43
CA ASP A 95 -15.22 4.24 -9.41
C ASP A 95 -16.33 5.21 -8.97
N GLN A 96 -17.37 4.70 -8.32
CA GLN A 96 -18.50 5.46 -7.81
C GLN A 96 -18.78 5.15 -6.34
N VAL A 97 -19.62 5.96 -5.72
CA VAL A 97 -20.07 5.75 -4.33
C VAL A 97 -21.57 5.98 -4.21
N SER A 98 -22.21 5.38 -3.20
CA SER A 98 -23.65 5.63 -2.94
C SER A 98 -23.91 7.11 -2.59
N PRO A 99 -25.11 7.63 -2.82
CA PRO A 99 -25.42 9.06 -2.62
C PRO A 99 -25.19 9.59 -1.20
N THR A 100 -25.29 8.74 -0.20
CA THR A 100 -25.07 9.09 1.22
C THR A 100 -23.68 8.72 1.75
N TYR A 101 -22.80 8.19 0.88
CA TYR A 101 -21.51 7.62 1.26
C TYR A 101 -20.70 8.53 2.18
N VAL A 102 -20.50 9.78 1.79
CA VAL A 102 -19.70 10.72 2.59
C VAL A 102 -20.41 11.09 3.89
N ALA A 103 -21.75 11.31 3.84
CA ALA A 103 -22.53 11.66 5.03
C ALA A 103 -22.48 10.56 6.10
N ASP A 104 -22.67 9.32 5.70
CA ASP A 104 -22.70 8.17 6.60
C ASP A 104 -21.31 7.93 7.22
N LEU A 105 -20.24 8.07 6.44
CA LEU A 105 -18.87 7.93 6.95
C LEU A 105 -18.48 9.08 7.89
N VAL A 106 -18.91 10.30 7.62
CA VAL A 106 -18.68 11.46 8.51
C VAL A 106 -19.43 11.26 9.83
N GLU A 107 -20.72 10.84 9.78
CA GLU A 107 -21.49 10.55 10.97
C GLU A 107 -20.78 9.50 11.85
N ALA A 108 -20.31 8.42 11.24
CA ALA A 108 -19.57 7.38 11.94
C ALA A 108 -18.26 7.91 12.53
N ALA A 109 -17.50 8.72 11.78
CA ALA A 109 -16.25 9.30 12.27
C ALA A 109 -16.43 10.29 13.43
N LEU A 110 -17.56 10.98 13.50
CA LEU A 110 -17.91 11.84 14.63
C LEU A 110 -18.34 11.02 15.85
N ARG A 111 -19.03 9.89 15.64
CA ARG A 111 -19.45 8.95 16.69
C ARG A 111 -18.27 8.19 17.29
N TYR A 112 -17.24 7.91 16.50
CA TYR A 112 -16.06 7.14 16.89
C TYR A 112 -14.78 8.00 16.76
N PRO A 113 -14.47 8.87 17.74
CA PRO A 113 -13.34 9.81 17.68
C PRO A 113 -11.98 9.11 17.58
N ASP A 114 -11.86 7.88 18.09
CA ASP A 114 -10.63 7.07 18.05
C ASP A 114 -10.45 6.32 16.71
N ALA A 115 -11.42 6.40 15.80
CA ALA A 115 -11.30 5.81 14.49
C ALA A 115 -10.32 6.61 13.61
N ALA A 116 -9.28 5.94 13.11
CA ALA A 116 -8.43 6.48 12.06
C ALA A 116 -9.13 6.43 10.71
N ILE A 117 -9.94 5.39 10.47
CA ILE A 117 -10.71 5.20 9.22
C ILE A 117 -12.13 4.75 9.55
N CYS A 118 -13.12 5.38 8.90
CA CYS A 118 -14.46 4.85 8.75
C CYS A 118 -14.66 4.47 7.27
N TYR A 119 -15.08 3.24 6.99
CA TYR A 119 -15.14 2.75 5.61
C TYR A 119 -16.37 1.88 5.39
N ALA A 120 -16.73 1.68 4.14
CA ALA A 120 -17.92 0.95 3.71
C ALA A 120 -17.57 -0.34 2.97
N GLU A 121 -18.58 -1.14 2.70
CA GLU A 121 -18.49 -2.28 1.81
C GLU A 121 -18.08 -1.83 0.40
N VAL A 122 -17.25 -2.64 -0.26
CA VAL A 122 -16.84 -2.43 -1.65
C VAL A 122 -17.50 -3.49 -2.53
N GLN A 123 -18.31 -3.05 -3.48
CA GLN A 123 -18.91 -3.91 -4.50
C GLN A 123 -18.19 -3.67 -5.82
N SER A 124 -17.57 -4.72 -6.35
CA SER A 124 -16.94 -4.64 -7.66
C SER A 124 -17.83 -5.24 -8.74
N SER A 125 -17.76 -4.65 -9.94
CA SER A 125 -18.46 -5.10 -11.14
C SER A 125 -17.56 -4.96 -12.37
N GLY A 126 -17.89 -5.68 -13.45
CA GLY A 126 -17.14 -5.67 -14.69
C GLY A 126 -16.58 -7.05 -15.02
N VAL A 127 -15.24 -7.20 -15.15
CA VAL A 127 -14.60 -8.48 -15.49
C VAL A 127 -14.95 -9.58 -14.48
N THR A 128 -15.04 -9.22 -13.20
CA THR A 128 -15.56 -10.09 -12.14
C THR A 128 -16.47 -9.27 -11.24
N SER A 129 -17.42 -9.93 -10.57
CA SER A 129 -18.29 -9.31 -9.57
C SER A 129 -18.00 -9.95 -8.23
N GLN A 130 -17.70 -9.13 -7.22
CA GLN A 130 -17.48 -9.60 -5.86
C GLN A 130 -17.83 -8.51 -4.84
N ILE A 131 -18.15 -8.94 -3.64
CA ILE A 131 -18.41 -8.06 -2.50
C ILE A 131 -17.27 -8.23 -1.49
N MET A 132 -16.56 -7.16 -1.22
CA MET A 132 -15.57 -7.08 -0.14
C MET A 132 -16.21 -6.35 1.04
N ARG A 133 -16.59 -7.11 2.07
CA ARG A 133 -17.27 -6.56 3.25
C ARG A 133 -16.31 -5.80 4.17
N GLY A 134 -15.03 -6.08 4.06
CA GLY A 134 -14.04 -5.52 4.95
C GLY A 134 -14.00 -6.19 6.33
N VAL A 135 -12.89 -5.99 7.02
CA VAL A 135 -12.67 -6.52 8.37
C VAL A 135 -12.37 -5.35 9.31
N PRO A 136 -13.23 -5.06 10.30
CA PRO A 136 -12.98 -4.00 11.27
C PRO A 136 -11.69 -4.26 12.06
N LEU A 137 -10.88 -3.21 12.26
CA LEU A 137 -9.68 -3.27 13.10
C LEU A 137 -9.98 -2.52 14.41
N LEU A 138 -10.30 -3.26 15.45
CA LEU A 138 -10.73 -2.73 16.74
C LEU A 138 -9.74 -3.11 17.84
N GLY A 139 -9.86 -2.46 19.00
CA GLY A 139 -9.09 -2.77 20.19
C GLY A 139 -7.71 -2.11 20.21
N ASP A 140 -6.74 -2.77 20.86
CA ASP A 140 -5.41 -2.22 20.99
C ASP A 140 -4.62 -2.24 19.66
N PRO A 141 -3.58 -1.39 19.52
CA PRO A 141 -2.85 -1.26 18.27
C PRO A 141 -2.18 -2.55 17.78
N VAL A 142 -1.74 -3.43 18.67
CA VAL A 142 -1.12 -4.70 18.27
C VAL A 142 -2.15 -5.62 17.65
N GLU A 143 -3.33 -5.76 18.28
CA GLU A 143 -4.43 -6.58 17.75
C GLU A 143 -4.91 -6.05 16.39
N ARG A 144 -4.96 -4.72 16.22
CA ARG A 144 -5.31 -4.12 14.92
C ARG A 144 -4.32 -4.48 13.83
N VAL A 145 -3.01 -4.38 14.11
CA VAL A 145 -1.96 -4.78 13.15
C VAL A 145 -2.03 -6.27 12.85
N LEU A 146 -2.19 -7.12 13.87
CA LEU A 146 -2.32 -8.57 13.69
C LEU A 146 -3.53 -8.92 12.80
N THR A 147 -4.65 -8.24 13.01
CA THR A 147 -5.85 -8.41 12.18
C THR A 147 -5.64 -7.90 10.76
N CYS A 148 -5.01 -6.73 10.60
CA CYS A 148 -4.65 -6.18 9.30
C CYS A 148 -3.76 -7.15 8.51
N LEU A 149 -2.73 -7.70 9.12
CA LEU A 149 -1.84 -8.69 8.53
C LEU A 149 -2.54 -10.00 8.17
N ARG A 150 -3.43 -10.47 9.05
CA ARG A 150 -4.17 -11.72 8.84
C ARG A 150 -5.05 -11.67 7.59
N PHE A 151 -5.78 -10.58 7.41
CA PHE A 151 -6.77 -10.48 6.34
C PHE A 151 -6.26 -9.76 5.09
N MET A 152 -5.30 -8.84 5.22
CA MET A 152 -4.75 -8.04 4.11
C MET A 152 -5.87 -7.39 3.27
N ASP A 153 -6.86 -6.83 3.94
CA ASP A 153 -8.04 -6.25 3.32
C ASP A 153 -7.79 -4.80 2.90
N HIS A 154 -8.07 -4.49 1.65
CA HIS A 154 -7.87 -3.17 1.07
C HIS A 154 -9.14 -2.29 1.04
N ALA A 155 -10.29 -2.79 1.52
CA ALA A 155 -11.54 -2.03 1.47
C ALA A 155 -11.42 -0.70 2.21
N ALA A 156 -10.76 -0.71 3.37
CA ALA A 156 -10.56 0.47 4.21
C ALA A 156 -9.77 1.61 3.52
N PHE A 157 -8.96 1.32 2.50
CA PHE A 157 -8.22 2.34 1.76
C PHE A 157 -9.14 3.38 1.06
N ARG A 158 -10.39 2.99 0.79
CA ARG A 158 -11.41 3.83 0.15
C ARG A 158 -12.25 4.62 1.15
N GLY A 159 -12.02 4.39 2.44
CA GLY A 159 -12.79 5.02 3.50
C GLY A 159 -12.43 6.49 3.75
N LEU A 160 -13.16 7.07 4.69
CA LEU A 160 -12.92 8.40 5.25
C LEU A 160 -11.79 8.31 6.28
N ILE A 161 -10.64 8.87 5.96
CA ILE A 161 -9.44 8.88 6.79
C ILE A 161 -9.41 10.16 7.61
N ARG A 162 -9.17 10.04 8.91
CA ARG A 162 -9.01 11.21 9.79
C ARG A 162 -7.72 11.95 9.49
N GLY A 163 -7.81 13.25 9.21
CA GLY A 163 -6.67 14.08 8.82
C GLY A 163 -5.53 14.10 9.84
N THR A 164 -5.84 14.04 11.14
CA THR A 164 -4.83 13.96 12.22
C THR A 164 -4.09 12.63 12.24
N ALA A 165 -4.74 11.53 11.89
CA ALA A 165 -4.09 10.23 11.72
C ALA A 165 -3.24 10.22 10.44
N LEU A 166 -3.81 10.70 9.32
CA LEU A 166 -3.11 10.80 8.05
C LEU A 166 -1.80 11.63 8.15
N ALA A 167 -1.82 12.73 8.89
CA ALA A 167 -0.64 13.58 9.10
C ALA A 167 0.51 12.90 9.88
N ARG A 168 0.24 11.76 10.51
CA ARG A 168 1.23 10.99 11.29
C ARG A 168 1.78 9.79 10.53
N THR A 169 1.30 9.54 9.31
CA THR A 169 1.82 8.48 8.43
C THR A 169 2.98 8.99 7.58
N SER A 170 3.76 8.07 7.04
CA SER A 170 4.81 8.37 6.05
C SER A 170 4.25 8.76 4.69
N GLY A 171 2.93 8.77 4.52
CA GLY A 171 2.26 8.91 3.23
C GLY A 171 2.22 7.61 2.44
N LEU A 172 1.75 7.69 1.21
CA LEU A 172 1.62 6.53 0.34
C LEU A 172 2.93 6.25 -0.43
N LEU A 173 3.61 7.30 -0.88
CA LEU A 173 4.87 7.22 -1.62
C LEU A 173 6.05 7.43 -0.68
N LEU A 174 6.92 6.42 -0.53
CA LEU A 174 8.12 6.49 0.32
C LEU A 174 9.33 7.08 -0.37
N SER A 175 9.38 7.02 -1.71
CA SER A 175 10.48 7.56 -2.51
C SER A 175 9.99 7.83 -3.93
N ASP A 176 10.71 8.69 -4.65
CA ASP A 176 10.45 8.95 -6.07
C ASP A 176 10.76 7.73 -6.95
N PHE A 177 11.43 6.73 -6.40
CA PHE A 177 11.74 5.48 -7.08
C PHE A 177 10.66 4.43 -6.82
N ASP A 178 9.95 4.07 -7.88
CA ASP A 178 8.86 3.08 -7.84
C ASP A 178 8.95 2.08 -9.01
N PRO A 179 9.86 1.11 -8.93
CA PRO A 179 10.08 0.14 -10.01
C PRO A 179 8.97 -0.93 -10.09
N PHE A 180 8.07 -0.96 -9.11
CA PHE A 180 7.04 -1.98 -8.97
C PHE A 180 5.62 -1.40 -9.07
N ASP A 181 5.44 -0.26 -9.74
CA ASP A 181 4.15 0.41 -9.89
C ASP A 181 3.41 0.51 -8.53
N SER A 182 4.14 0.88 -7.47
CA SER A 182 3.66 1.03 -6.09
C SER A 182 2.95 -0.22 -5.55
N TYR A 183 3.50 -1.40 -5.83
CA TYR A 183 2.93 -2.66 -5.37
C TYR A 183 2.91 -2.74 -3.84
N GLY A 184 1.70 -2.84 -3.28
CA GLY A 184 1.49 -3.04 -1.84
C GLY A 184 1.67 -1.79 -0.97
N THR A 185 1.91 -0.59 -1.54
CA THR A 185 2.03 0.64 -0.75
C THR A 185 0.78 0.94 0.06
N GLU A 186 -0.41 0.64 -0.47
CA GLU A 186 -1.68 0.77 0.24
C GLU A 186 -1.74 -0.12 1.50
N MET A 187 -1.17 -1.34 1.44
CA MET A 187 -1.13 -2.22 2.62
C MET A 187 -0.23 -1.67 3.71
N ARG A 188 0.98 -1.23 3.35
CA ARG A 188 1.88 -0.58 4.29
C ARG A 188 1.23 0.64 4.94
N PHE A 189 0.60 1.48 4.13
CA PHE A 189 -0.09 2.68 4.59
C PHE A 189 -1.25 2.36 5.55
N LEU A 190 -2.06 1.34 5.24
CA LEU A 190 -3.12 0.87 6.13
C LEU A 190 -2.57 0.33 7.45
N MET A 191 -1.43 -0.37 7.41
CA MET A 191 -0.77 -0.82 8.65
C MET A 191 -0.31 0.35 9.52
N GLU A 192 0.29 1.39 8.97
CA GLU A 192 0.63 2.60 9.72
C GLU A 192 -0.61 3.22 10.37
N LEU A 193 -1.68 3.37 9.61
CA LEU A 193 -2.95 3.90 10.13
C LEU A 193 -3.57 3.00 11.21
N SER A 194 -3.44 1.68 11.11
CA SER A 194 -3.96 0.74 12.11
C SER A 194 -3.25 0.88 13.46
N LEU A 195 -2.00 1.33 13.49
CA LEU A 195 -1.31 1.70 14.72
C LEU A 195 -1.87 2.97 15.37
N LEU A 196 -2.41 3.88 14.56
CA LEU A 196 -2.85 5.21 14.97
C LEU A 196 -4.30 5.28 15.46
N GLY A 197 -5.16 4.35 15.02
CA GLY A 197 -6.57 4.30 15.41
C GLY A 197 -7.32 3.11 14.83
N GLU A 198 -8.56 2.98 15.22
CA GLU A 198 -9.43 1.91 14.77
C GLU A 198 -9.88 2.08 13.32
N PHE A 199 -10.25 0.97 12.66
CA PHE A 199 -10.93 0.96 11.38
C PHE A 199 -12.35 0.47 11.58
N ARG A 200 -13.33 1.34 11.35
CA ARG A 200 -14.75 1.08 11.57
C ARG A 200 -15.47 0.83 10.24
N LEU A 201 -15.99 -0.36 10.08
CA LEU A 201 -16.91 -0.68 8.99
C LEU A 201 -18.27 -0.05 9.26
N VAL A 202 -18.78 0.73 8.33
CA VAL A 202 -20.06 1.42 8.39
C VAL A 202 -21.05 0.69 7.48
N PRO A 203 -22.11 0.09 8.02
CA PRO A 203 -23.12 -0.58 7.21
C PRO A 203 -24.01 0.46 6.48
N GLY A 204 -24.44 0.13 5.28
CA GLY A 204 -25.36 0.94 4.48
C GLY A 204 -24.73 1.60 3.27
N PRO A 205 -23.73 2.48 3.42
CA PRO A 205 -23.06 3.07 2.25
C PRO A 205 -22.26 2.02 1.48
N ILE A 206 -22.06 2.25 0.19
CA ILE A 206 -21.37 1.32 -0.71
C ILE A 206 -20.38 2.09 -1.57
N TYR A 207 -19.19 1.52 -1.73
CA TYR A 207 -18.21 1.93 -2.73
C TYR A 207 -18.30 0.99 -3.93
N TYR A 208 -18.61 1.50 -5.10
CA TYR A 208 -18.75 0.75 -6.34
C TYR A 208 -17.46 0.80 -7.14
N LYS A 209 -16.74 -0.33 -7.15
CA LYS A 209 -15.49 -0.47 -7.87
C LYS A 209 -15.69 -1.07 -9.24
N ARG A 210 -15.17 -0.40 -10.29
CA ARG A 210 -15.20 -0.90 -11.65
C ARG A 210 -13.96 -1.73 -11.97
N LEU A 211 -14.15 -2.96 -12.44
CA LEU A 211 -13.08 -3.85 -12.87
C LEU A 211 -13.06 -3.97 -14.38
N HIS A 212 -11.98 -3.50 -15.00
CA HIS A 212 -11.76 -3.52 -16.44
C HIS A 212 -10.31 -3.89 -16.79
N GLY A 213 -10.04 -4.24 -18.06
CA GLY A 213 -8.73 -4.78 -18.48
C GLY A 213 -7.54 -3.85 -18.28
N ALA A 214 -7.76 -2.55 -18.07
CA ALA A 214 -6.71 -1.57 -17.81
C ALA A 214 -6.31 -1.48 -16.32
N ASN A 215 -7.04 -2.12 -15.40
CA ASN A 215 -6.70 -2.08 -13.98
C ASN A 215 -5.27 -2.57 -13.74
N LEU A 216 -4.56 -1.87 -12.87
CA LEU A 216 -3.14 -2.08 -12.62
C LEU A 216 -2.84 -3.50 -12.11
N TYR A 217 -3.71 -4.09 -11.27
CA TYR A 217 -3.49 -5.43 -10.73
C TYR A 217 -3.48 -6.51 -11.83
N LEU A 218 -4.31 -6.39 -12.89
CA LEU A 218 -4.30 -7.31 -14.02
C LEU A 218 -3.01 -7.20 -14.85
N LYS A 219 -2.43 -6.01 -14.93
CA LYS A 219 -1.11 -5.81 -15.56
C LYS A 219 -0.01 -6.50 -14.74
N ARG A 220 -0.09 -6.45 -13.40
CA ARG A 220 0.87 -7.10 -12.49
C ARG A 220 0.82 -8.64 -12.58
N GLU A 221 -0.34 -9.21 -12.86
CA GLU A 221 -0.43 -10.66 -13.09
C GLU A 221 0.43 -11.16 -14.26
N LYS A 222 0.67 -10.30 -15.24
CA LYS A 222 1.51 -10.58 -16.40
C LYS A 222 3.01 -10.35 -16.15
N TRP A 223 3.41 -9.88 -14.99
CA TRP A 223 4.82 -9.65 -14.70
C TRP A 223 5.62 -10.95 -14.68
N PRO A 224 6.89 -10.91 -15.10
CA PRO A 224 7.81 -12.02 -14.93
C PRO A 224 7.93 -12.43 -13.45
N ALA A 225 8.23 -13.69 -13.21
CA ALA A 225 8.31 -14.24 -11.85
C ALA A 225 9.30 -13.46 -10.97
N HIS A 226 10.49 -13.09 -11.49
CA HIS A 226 11.49 -12.33 -10.76
C HIS A 226 10.98 -10.93 -10.33
N LYS A 227 10.24 -10.23 -11.22
CA LYS A 227 9.65 -8.93 -10.89
C LYS A 227 8.64 -9.06 -9.76
N LYS A 228 7.78 -10.09 -9.80
CA LYS A 228 6.82 -10.38 -8.72
C LYS A 228 7.54 -10.66 -7.40
N GLN A 229 8.63 -11.44 -7.44
CA GLN A 229 9.44 -11.78 -6.25
C GLN A 229 10.04 -10.54 -5.59
N LEU A 230 10.63 -9.64 -6.38
CA LEU A 230 11.19 -8.39 -5.87
C LEU A 230 10.12 -7.45 -5.30
N ALA A 231 9.01 -7.30 -6.01
CA ALA A 231 7.90 -6.47 -5.54
C ALA A 231 7.32 -6.99 -4.20
N TRP A 232 7.19 -8.30 -4.08
CA TRP A 232 6.78 -8.96 -2.84
C TRP A 232 7.80 -8.76 -1.71
N ALA A 233 9.09 -8.89 -2.01
CA ALA A 233 10.16 -8.64 -1.04
C ALA A 233 10.15 -7.19 -0.54
N CYS A 234 9.88 -6.23 -1.42
CA CYS A 234 9.70 -4.82 -1.05
C CYS A 234 8.52 -4.64 -0.10
N LEU A 235 7.37 -5.23 -0.41
CA LEU A 235 6.20 -5.17 0.48
C LEU A 235 6.55 -5.75 1.86
N CYS A 236 7.20 -6.92 1.91
CA CYS A 236 7.63 -7.52 3.17
C CYS A 236 8.56 -6.60 3.96
N ALA A 237 9.53 -5.96 3.28
CA ALA A 237 10.43 -5.02 3.90
C ALA A 237 9.70 -3.83 4.53
N TRP A 238 8.77 -3.22 3.80
CA TRP A 238 7.98 -2.10 4.30
C TRP A 238 7.09 -2.49 5.49
N VAL A 239 6.45 -3.65 5.41
CA VAL A 239 5.61 -4.17 6.50
C VAL A 239 6.43 -4.40 7.77
N VAL A 240 7.64 -4.96 7.63
CA VAL A 240 8.57 -5.14 8.74
C VAL A 240 9.03 -3.82 9.32
N GLU A 241 9.31 -2.82 8.49
CA GLU A 241 9.68 -1.47 8.91
C GLU A 241 8.59 -0.82 9.77
N VAL A 242 7.33 -0.94 9.37
CA VAL A 242 6.19 -0.46 10.17
C VAL A 242 6.17 -1.15 11.53
N VAL A 243 6.37 -2.47 11.60
CA VAL A 243 6.39 -3.22 12.85
C VAL A 243 7.56 -2.79 13.75
N VAL A 244 8.75 -2.63 13.19
CA VAL A 244 9.94 -2.21 13.95
C VAL A 244 9.80 -0.78 14.46
N SER A 245 9.22 0.11 13.66
CA SER A 245 9.03 1.52 13.98
C SER A 245 7.84 1.78 14.92
N ALA A 246 7.05 0.77 15.25
CA ALA A 246 5.81 0.92 16.01
C ALA A 246 5.98 1.45 17.47
N GLY A 247 7.22 1.64 17.94
CA GLY A 247 7.49 2.17 19.29
C GLY A 247 6.99 1.27 20.44
N ARG A 248 6.81 -0.04 20.16
CA ARG A 248 6.24 -1.02 21.07
C ARG A 248 7.32 -1.79 21.82
N SER A 249 6.92 -2.53 22.86
CA SER A 249 7.80 -3.47 23.56
C SER A 249 8.36 -4.52 22.60
N GLN A 250 9.50 -5.11 22.95
CA GLN A 250 10.11 -6.17 22.16
C GLN A 250 9.16 -7.37 21.99
N ALA A 251 8.40 -7.73 23.03
CA ALA A 251 7.44 -8.83 22.95
C ALA A 251 6.30 -8.56 21.97
N GLU A 252 5.74 -7.34 21.96
CA GLU A 252 4.70 -6.95 21.01
C GLU A 252 5.22 -6.92 19.56
N ARG A 253 6.43 -6.38 19.35
CA ARG A 253 7.06 -6.39 18.03
C ARG A 253 7.30 -7.82 17.52
N LEU A 254 7.75 -8.73 18.40
CA LEU A 254 7.91 -10.14 18.03
C LEU A 254 6.59 -10.81 17.65
N ARG A 255 5.49 -10.55 18.37
CA ARG A 255 4.16 -11.06 18.00
C ARG A 255 3.74 -10.59 16.60
N MET A 256 3.89 -9.28 16.32
CA MET A 256 3.58 -8.73 15.01
C MET A 256 4.48 -9.34 13.93
N PHE A 257 5.75 -9.52 14.22
CA PHE A 257 6.73 -10.14 13.33
C PHE A 257 6.38 -11.59 13.00
N ASP A 258 6.04 -12.40 14.00
CA ASP A 258 5.60 -13.78 13.80
C ASP A 258 4.37 -13.84 12.85
N MET A 259 3.42 -12.91 12.98
CA MET A 259 2.28 -12.83 12.07
C MET A 259 2.69 -12.43 10.65
N VAL A 260 3.62 -11.48 10.49
CA VAL A 260 4.17 -11.14 9.17
C VAL A 260 4.74 -12.39 8.51
N LEU A 261 5.55 -13.13 9.25
CA LEU A 261 6.17 -14.36 8.78
C LEU A 261 5.11 -15.41 8.39
N ASP A 262 4.14 -15.66 9.25
CA ASP A 262 3.10 -16.65 9.01
C ASP A 262 2.22 -16.28 7.81
N ARG A 263 1.87 -15.02 7.66
CA ARG A 263 1.02 -14.53 6.57
C ARG A 263 1.65 -14.70 5.20
N PHE A 264 2.95 -14.48 5.10
CA PHE A 264 3.68 -14.61 3.84
C PHE A 264 4.05 -16.06 3.51
N LEU A 265 3.79 -17.00 4.43
CA LEU A 265 4.20 -18.41 4.31
C LEU A 265 3.05 -19.40 4.24
N VAL A 266 1.82 -18.97 4.50
CA VAL A 266 0.66 -19.87 4.46
C VAL A 266 0.62 -20.64 3.14
N PRO A 267 0.48 -21.98 3.16
CA PRO A 267 0.52 -22.84 1.97
C PRO A 267 -0.45 -22.45 0.86
N ASN A 268 -1.59 -21.87 1.23
CA ASN A 268 -2.64 -21.43 0.29
C ASN A 268 -2.50 -19.95 -0.14
N ASN A 269 -1.40 -19.28 0.21
CA ASN A 269 -1.12 -17.95 -0.27
C ASN A 269 -1.03 -17.99 -1.81
N PRO A 270 -1.70 -17.07 -2.54
CA PRO A 270 -1.59 -16.96 -3.99
C PRO A 270 -0.15 -16.74 -4.48
N TRP A 271 0.75 -16.39 -3.58
CA TRP A 271 2.18 -16.20 -3.81
C TRP A 271 3.03 -17.48 -3.65
N LYS A 272 2.45 -18.66 -3.88
CA LYS A 272 3.16 -19.97 -3.88
C LYS A 272 4.40 -20.00 -4.76
N TRP A 273 4.44 -19.18 -5.79
CA TRP A 273 5.58 -19.07 -6.69
C TRP A 273 6.87 -18.52 -6.03
N LEU A 274 6.77 -17.80 -4.90
CA LEU A 274 7.94 -17.45 -4.07
C LEU A 274 8.54 -18.68 -3.38
N ARG A 275 7.70 -19.63 -3.01
CA ARG A 275 8.07 -20.82 -2.27
C ARG A 275 8.90 -21.80 -3.10
N ASP A 276 8.54 -21.99 -4.38
CA ASP A 276 9.19 -22.96 -5.24
C ASP A 276 10.55 -22.54 -5.79
N PRO A 277 10.75 -21.31 -6.30
CA PRO A 277 12.07 -20.85 -6.69
C PRO A 277 13.06 -20.84 -5.53
N VAL A 278 12.60 -20.44 -4.35
CA VAL A 278 13.47 -20.36 -3.18
C VAL A 278 13.83 -21.76 -2.67
N ARG A 279 12.94 -22.76 -2.73
CA ARG A 279 13.30 -24.16 -2.47
C ARG A 279 14.27 -24.72 -3.50
N ARG A 280 14.10 -24.37 -4.79
CA ARG A 280 15.04 -24.76 -5.85
C ARG A 280 16.40 -24.10 -5.66
N LEU A 281 16.42 -22.82 -5.30
CA LEU A 281 17.64 -22.08 -4.99
C LEU A 281 18.37 -22.64 -3.76
N ALA A 282 17.62 -23.10 -2.73
CA ALA A 282 18.21 -23.73 -1.54
C ALA A 282 18.88 -25.09 -1.84
N ARG A 283 18.42 -25.80 -2.88
CA ARG A 283 18.99 -27.08 -3.33
C ARG A 283 20.12 -26.90 -4.33
N SER A 284 20.24 -25.71 -4.94
CA SER A 284 21.26 -25.44 -5.95
C SER A 284 22.48 -24.79 -5.27
N ARG A 285 23.69 -25.19 -5.67
CA ARG A 285 24.92 -24.47 -5.35
C ARG A 285 25.01 -23.13 -6.11
N SER A 286 23.87 -22.57 -6.53
CA SER A 286 23.74 -21.41 -7.38
C SER A 286 24.21 -20.14 -6.67
N ARG A 287 24.89 -19.28 -7.41
CA ARG A 287 25.37 -17.95 -7.05
C ARG A 287 24.27 -17.03 -6.47
N ALA A 288 23.00 -17.25 -6.85
CA ALA A 288 21.85 -16.49 -6.36
C ALA A 288 21.53 -16.68 -4.85
N LEU A 289 22.15 -17.67 -4.16
CA LEU A 289 21.97 -17.89 -2.71
C LEU A 289 22.94 -17.12 -1.83
N HIS A 290 23.94 -16.50 -2.43
CA HIS A 290 24.95 -15.76 -1.68
C HIS A 290 24.39 -14.55 -0.93
N PRO A 291 23.44 -13.74 -1.48
CA PRO A 291 22.83 -12.68 -0.73
C PRO A 291 22.24 -13.13 0.61
N ILE A 292 21.71 -14.35 0.65
CA ILE A 292 21.11 -14.95 1.84
C ILE A 292 22.17 -15.18 2.95
N ARG A 293 23.38 -15.67 2.61
CA ARG A 293 24.46 -15.89 3.60
C ARG A 293 25.00 -14.60 4.18
N VAL A 294 25.27 -13.64 3.32
CA VAL A 294 25.75 -12.32 3.74
C VAL A 294 24.80 -11.65 4.70
N LEU A 295 23.54 -11.86 4.49
CA LEU A 295 22.46 -11.38 5.29
C LEU A 295 22.40 -12.03 6.67
N VAL A 296 22.63 -13.36 6.74
CA VAL A 296 22.75 -14.07 8.00
C VAL A 296 23.91 -13.52 8.83
N ASP A 297 25.05 -13.20 8.20
CA ASP A 297 26.22 -12.68 8.90
C ASP A 297 26.01 -11.24 9.42
N TRP A 298 25.23 -10.43 8.70
CA TRP A 298 24.88 -9.10 9.19
C TRP A 298 23.78 -9.14 10.27
N LEU A 299 22.80 -10.03 10.16
CA LEU A 299 21.79 -10.28 11.20
C LEU A 299 22.42 -10.66 12.54
N LYS A 300 23.59 -11.29 12.52
CA LYS A 300 24.35 -11.62 13.72
C LYS A 300 25.00 -10.41 14.41
N SER A 301 25.06 -9.26 13.77
CA SER A 301 26.00 -8.25 14.23
C SER A 301 25.41 -7.01 14.93
N ASN A 302 24.19 -6.52 14.69
CA ASN A 302 23.88 -5.15 15.12
C ASN A 302 22.49 -4.81 15.70
N ASP A 303 21.47 -5.64 15.63
CA ASP A 303 20.16 -5.34 16.23
C ASP A 303 19.67 -6.49 17.12
N PRO A 304 19.38 -6.26 18.42
CA PRO A 304 18.89 -7.30 19.34
C PRO A 304 17.60 -7.97 18.87
N LEU A 305 16.69 -7.21 18.22
CA LEU A 305 15.44 -7.76 17.68
C LEU A 305 15.72 -8.66 16.48
N VAL A 306 16.58 -8.20 15.57
CA VAL A 306 17.00 -8.94 14.39
C VAL A 306 17.80 -10.18 14.79
N ARG A 307 18.65 -10.07 15.81
CA ARG A 307 19.37 -11.21 16.39
C ARG A 307 18.41 -12.24 16.96
N SER A 308 17.42 -11.84 17.76
CA SER A 308 16.41 -12.73 18.33
C SER A 308 15.62 -13.46 17.23
N VAL A 309 15.24 -12.78 16.17
CA VAL A 309 14.56 -13.37 15.01
C VAL A 309 15.52 -14.31 14.26
N SER A 310 16.78 -13.93 14.07
CA SER A 310 17.76 -14.76 13.36
C SER A 310 18.17 -16.01 14.16
N GLU A 311 18.25 -15.93 15.49
CA GLU A 311 18.51 -17.09 16.37
C GLU A 311 17.34 -18.06 16.33
N ARG A 312 16.09 -17.59 16.36
CA ARG A 312 14.91 -18.43 16.13
C ARG A 312 14.93 -19.08 14.74
N TRP A 313 15.46 -18.39 13.74
CA TRP A 313 15.54 -18.87 12.38
C TRP A 313 16.67 -19.85 12.13
N MET A 314 17.79 -19.73 12.81
CA MET A 314 18.86 -20.70 12.73
C MET A 314 18.49 -22.03 13.41
N LEU A 315 17.51 -22.02 14.34
CA LEU A 315 16.92 -23.21 14.92
C LEU A 315 15.98 -23.95 13.96
N TYR A 316 15.45 -23.26 12.94
CA TYR A 316 14.73 -23.86 11.83
C TYR A 316 15.71 -23.98 10.66
N GLU A 317 15.92 -25.16 10.14
CA GLU A 317 16.85 -25.42 9.02
C GLU A 317 16.81 -24.34 7.96
N THR A 318 17.94 -24.04 7.32
CA THR A 318 18.17 -22.98 6.29
C THR A 318 17.21 -22.99 5.09
N THR A 319 16.23 -23.85 5.09
CA THR A 319 15.17 -24.01 4.11
C THR A 319 13.85 -23.35 4.50
N ASP A 320 13.78 -22.76 5.71
CA ASP A 320 12.54 -22.09 6.16
C ASP A 320 12.33 -20.82 5.34
N PRO A 321 11.20 -20.72 4.61
CA PRO A 321 10.84 -19.52 3.85
C PRO A 321 10.81 -18.24 4.73
N LYS A 322 10.54 -18.37 6.05
CA LYS A 322 10.52 -17.26 7.02
C LYS A 322 11.85 -16.51 7.11
N GLN A 323 12.95 -17.21 7.02
CA GLN A 323 14.28 -16.62 7.04
C GLN A 323 14.56 -15.75 5.81
N ARG A 324 13.95 -16.05 4.70
CA ARG A 324 14.30 -15.49 3.38
C ARG A 324 13.72 -14.13 3.11
N GLU A 325 12.56 -13.83 3.65
CA GLU A 325 11.91 -12.54 3.41
C GLU A 325 12.59 -11.42 4.20
N ALA A 326 12.94 -11.66 5.46
CA ALA A 326 13.75 -10.71 6.20
C ALA A 326 15.16 -10.57 5.60
N LEU A 327 15.67 -11.64 5.00
CA LEU A 327 16.95 -11.66 4.31
C LEU A 327 16.94 -10.79 3.04
N LEU A 328 15.88 -10.84 2.23
CA LEU A 328 15.73 -9.98 1.05
C LEU A 328 15.64 -8.50 1.43
N ARG A 329 14.98 -8.16 2.54
CA ARG A 329 14.95 -6.80 3.06
C ARG A 329 16.34 -6.25 3.34
N ILE A 330 17.17 -6.98 4.03
CA ILE A 330 18.50 -6.50 4.42
C ILE A 330 19.40 -6.31 3.20
N VAL A 331 19.27 -7.12 2.15
CA VAL A 331 19.90 -6.83 0.86
C VAL A 331 19.40 -5.50 0.33
N PHE A 332 18.09 -5.28 0.37
CA PHE A 332 17.47 -4.04 -0.09
C PHE A 332 17.94 -2.82 0.71
N ASP A 333 17.92 -2.91 2.05
CA ASP A 333 18.38 -1.83 2.92
C ASP A 333 19.89 -1.56 2.78
N ARG A 334 20.70 -2.60 2.55
CA ARG A 334 22.13 -2.42 2.22
C ARG A 334 22.36 -1.78 0.86
N LEU A 335 21.63 -2.19 -0.17
CA LEU A 335 21.72 -1.58 -1.49
C LEU A 335 21.31 -0.11 -1.43
N LYS A 336 20.25 0.20 -0.69
CA LYS A 336 19.80 1.58 -0.44
C LYS A 336 20.85 2.37 0.35
N ALA A 337 21.38 1.84 1.45
CA ALA A 337 22.39 2.48 2.29
C ALA A 337 23.74 2.63 1.56
N ALA A 338 24.06 1.71 0.65
CA ALA A 338 25.25 1.78 -0.18
C ALA A 338 25.11 2.71 -1.40
N GLY A 339 23.97 3.40 -1.57
CA GLY A 339 23.68 4.23 -2.74
C GLY A 339 23.61 3.44 -4.07
N ARG A 340 23.48 2.11 -3.98
CA ARG A 340 23.37 1.23 -5.15
C ARG A 340 21.92 1.00 -5.59
N PHE A 341 21.00 1.59 -4.88
CA PHE A 341 19.62 1.67 -5.22
C PHE A 341 19.39 3.04 -5.82
N ASP A 342 19.63 3.16 -7.12
CA ASP A 342 19.41 4.40 -7.85
C ASP A 342 17.90 4.56 -8.10
N PRO A 343 17.26 5.63 -7.60
CA PRO A 343 15.87 5.93 -7.90
C PRO A 343 15.55 6.04 -9.39
N ALA A 344 16.52 6.38 -10.22
CA ALA A 344 16.38 6.47 -11.67
C ALA A 344 16.61 5.13 -12.39
N ALA A 345 17.09 4.11 -11.69
CA ALA A 345 17.43 2.83 -12.31
C ALA A 345 16.17 2.07 -12.78
N SER A 346 16.26 1.46 -13.95
CA SER A 346 15.23 0.55 -14.43
C SER A 346 15.14 -0.69 -13.52
N LEU A 347 14.00 -1.38 -13.54
CA LEU A 347 13.84 -2.64 -12.80
C LEU A 347 14.94 -3.66 -13.16
N ASN A 348 15.33 -3.70 -14.44
CA ASN A 348 16.39 -4.60 -14.90
C ASN A 348 17.74 -4.26 -14.27
N SER A 349 18.11 -2.97 -14.21
CA SER A 349 19.36 -2.56 -13.56
C SER A 349 19.34 -2.81 -12.05
N THR A 350 18.19 -2.74 -11.40
CA THR A 350 18.05 -3.14 -9.99
C THR A 350 18.26 -4.64 -9.80
N TRP A 351 17.71 -5.46 -10.71
CA TRP A 351 17.92 -6.90 -10.71
C TRP A 351 19.38 -7.27 -11.00
N GLU A 352 19.96 -6.68 -12.03
CA GLU A 352 21.38 -6.83 -12.37
C GLU A 352 22.28 -6.45 -11.18
N THR A 353 21.99 -5.36 -10.47
CA THR A 353 22.70 -4.95 -9.27
C THR A 353 22.59 -5.97 -8.14
N LEU A 354 21.41 -6.58 -7.96
CA LEU A 354 21.19 -7.67 -6.99
C LEU A 354 21.98 -8.93 -7.38
N GLU A 355 21.99 -9.29 -8.66
CA GLU A 355 22.75 -10.42 -9.17
C GLU A 355 24.26 -10.19 -9.11
N GLU A 356 24.75 -9.00 -9.45
CA GLU A 356 26.16 -8.62 -9.35
C GLU A 356 26.64 -8.66 -7.90
N GLU A 357 25.87 -8.12 -6.96
CA GLU A 357 26.19 -8.16 -5.53
C GLU A 357 26.19 -9.61 -5.01
N ALA A 358 25.21 -10.41 -5.46
CA ALA A 358 25.17 -11.83 -5.16
C ALA A 358 26.42 -12.57 -5.69
N ASN A 359 26.78 -12.29 -6.94
CA ASN A 359 27.92 -12.92 -7.62
C ASN A 359 29.26 -12.49 -7.01
N ARG A 360 29.45 -11.18 -6.72
CA ARG A 360 30.67 -10.67 -6.12
C ARG A 360 30.99 -11.36 -4.79
N ARG A 361 30.01 -11.51 -3.95
CA ARG A 361 30.16 -12.10 -2.63
C ARG A 361 30.27 -13.61 -2.64
N PHE A 362 29.81 -14.24 -3.72
CA PHE A 362 30.05 -15.67 -3.96
C PHE A 362 31.51 -15.95 -4.31
N VAL A 363 32.20 -15.01 -4.96
CA VAL A 363 33.64 -15.13 -5.31
C VAL A 363 34.52 -14.84 -4.10
N GLU A 364 34.06 -13.99 -3.16
CA GLU A 364 34.81 -13.63 -1.94
C GLU A 364 34.64 -14.64 -0.79
N ALA A 365 33.74 -15.65 -0.93
CA ALA A 365 33.43 -16.69 0.04
C ALA A 365 33.91 -18.08 -0.43
#